data_2ce0cc2c47d05b66cafcc50cbd98dce5
#
_entry.id   2ce0cc2c47d05b66cafcc50cbd98dce5
#
_cell.length_a   1.000
_cell.length_b   1.000
_cell.length_c   1.000
_cell.angle_alpha   90.00
_cell.angle_beta   90.00
_cell.angle_gamma   90.00
#
_symmetry.space_group_name_H-M   'P 1'
#
loop_
_entity.id
_entity.type
_entity.pdbx_description
1 polymer ?
#
loop_
_entity_poly.entity_id
_entity_poly.type
_entity_poly.pdbx_seq_one_letter_code
_entity_poly.pdbx_strand_id
1 'polypeptide(L)'
;MPLLVCHNCGFHQNDGTICRSCGTPFFYHPTTSADGPLNRPTLPKAEANRARSFFRRVYRIVNYSSLAFIIIAILLILHKSHPPQVTADPQAAQRAESKIETSESAAAAGQPEPLHLDSSEVNSLLYKDLALGPQPLPQTTPDPTSNSPQVSPAPATPDPTIEEVQSAVKDVKVTMHDDQVEAYVVFNFHGEDLSLDLEGKLGVNDGVLQFQPTQGTLGSLPVPQAALDDAVQKMLGSPENREKLKLPANIRDLRVQNGELVVDYK
;
A
#
# COMPACT_ATOMS: atom_id res chain seq x y z
N MET A 1 -26.31 -65.34 10.92
CA MET A 1 -25.18 -64.36 10.94
C MET A 1 -25.81 -62.99 10.67
N PRO A 2 -25.59 -62.02 11.55
CA PRO A 2 -26.19 -60.69 11.33
C PRO A 2 -25.56 -60.00 10.13
N LEU A 3 -26.40 -59.52 9.20
CA LEU A 3 -25.98 -58.68 8.08
C LEU A 3 -25.62 -57.26 8.59
N LEU A 4 -24.44 -56.83 8.28
CA LEU A 4 -23.97 -55.45 8.60
C LEU A 4 -24.41 -54.56 7.44
N VAL A 5 -25.17 -53.52 7.75
CA VAL A 5 -25.61 -52.50 6.78
C VAL A 5 -24.78 -51.24 6.98
N CYS A 6 -24.16 -50.79 5.92
CA CYS A 6 -23.39 -49.53 5.97
C CYS A 6 -24.31 -48.32 6.09
N HIS A 7 -24.18 -47.54 7.16
CA HIS A 7 -25.01 -46.35 7.37
C HIS A 7 -24.73 -45.19 6.39
N ASN A 8 -23.59 -45.25 5.68
CA ASN A 8 -23.23 -44.21 4.72
C ASN A 8 -23.67 -44.47 3.29
N CYS A 9 -23.60 -45.78 2.81
CA CYS A 9 -23.94 -46.12 1.44
C CYS A 9 -24.99 -47.20 1.32
N GLY A 10 -25.56 -47.74 2.41
CA GLY A 10 -26.57 -48.77 2.42
C GLY A 10 -26.07 -50.16 2.01
N PHE A 11 -24.78 -50.36 1.73
CA PHE A 11 -24.26 -51.67 1.27
C PHE A 11 -24.29 -52.71 2.39
N HIS A 12 -24.76 -53.94 2.02
CA HIS A 12 -24.90 -55.06 2.94
C HIS A 12 -23.70 -56.00 2.84
N GLN A 13 -23.04 -56.32 3.98
CA GLN A 13 -21.96 -57.30 4.01
C GLN A 13 -22.06 -58.19 5.27
N ASN A 14 -21.51 -59.37 5.18
CA ASN A 14 -21.62 -60.39 6.25
C ASN A 14 -20.51 -60.25 7.32
N ASP A 15 -19.41 -59.60 6.98
CA ASP A 15 -18.22 -59.45 7.83
C ASP A 15 -17.37 -58.26 7.43
N GLY A 16 -16.45 -57.83 8.31
CA GLY A 16 -15.48 -56.78 8.06
C GLY A 16 -15.63 -55.59 8.98
N THR A 17 -14.53 -54.90 9.22
CA THR A 17 -14.44 -53.68 10.02
C THR A 17 -14.60 -52.41 9.17
N ILE A 18 -14.56 -52.55 7.84
CA ILE A 18 -14.66 -51.47 6.88
C ILE A 18 -15.64 -51.85 5.76
N CYS A 19 -16.48 -50.94 5.34
CA CYS A 19 -17.39 -51.16 4.23
C CYS A 19 -16.61 -51.35 2.93
N ARG A 20 -16.86 -52.47 2.22
CA ARG A 20 -16.15 -52.79 0.97
C ARG A 20 -16.56 -51.91 -0.21
N SER A 21 -17.67 -51.19 -0.10
CA SER A 21 -18.18 -50.31 -1.16
C SER A 21 -17.67 -48.88 -1.01
N CYS A 22 -17.68 -48.29 0.19
CA CYS A 22 -17.36 -46.86 0.40
C CYS A 22 -16.20 -46.60 1.37
N GLY A 23 -15.58 -47.67 1.95
CA GLY A 23 -14.43 -47.52 2.86
C GLY A 23 -14.79 -47.00 4.27
N THR A 24 -16.06 -46.77 4.58
CA THR A 24 -16.47 -46.25 5.91
C THR A 24 -16.26 -47.35 6.98
N PRO A 25 -15.60 -47.06 8.12
CA PRO A 25 -15.42 -48.03 9.18
C PRO A 25 -16.73 -48.30 9.90
N PHE A 26 -16.97 -49.60 10.22
CA PHE A 26 -18.05 -50.03 11.13
C PHE A 26 -17.55 -49.91 12.57
N PHE A 27 -18.11 -49.00 13.32
CA PHE A 27 -17.87 -48.93 14.76
C PHE A 27 -18.69 -50.04 15.44
N TYR A 28 -18.04 -51.16 15.77
CA TYR A 28 -18.64 -52.23 16.56
C TYR A 28 -18.77 -51.70 17.99
N HIS A 29 -19.99 -51.34 18.39
CA HIS A 29 -20.28 -51.24 19.81
C HIS A 29 -20.61 -52.65 20.33
N PRO A 30 -19.72 -53.28 21.10
CA PRO A 30 -20.10 -54.53 21.75
C PRO A 30 -21.22 -54.21 22.73
N THR A 31 -22.42 -54.69 22.45
CA THR A 31 -23.49 -54.76 23.42
C THR A 31 -23.16 -55.83 24.44
N THR A 32 -22.28 -55.55 25.38
CA THR A 32 -22.19 -56.33 26.61
C THR A 32 -23.35 -55.89 27.49
N SER A 33 -24.41 -56.70 27.42
CA SER A 33 -25.43 -56.76 28.44
C SER A 33 -24.79 -57.31 29.70
N ALA A 34 -24.42 -56.48 30.63
CA ALA A 34 -24.19 -56.84 32.03
C ALA A 34 -24.24 -55.54 32.86
N ASP A 35 -25.33 -55.37 33.53
CA ASP A 35 -25.49 -54.86 34.88
C ASP A 35 -24.68 -53.65 35.34
N GLY A 36 -25.41 -52.59 35.62
CA GLY A 36 -25.02 -51.54 36.53
C GLY A 36 -25.21 -50.12 35.92
N PRO A 37 -25.90 -49.23 36.63
CA PRO A 37 -25.90 -47.84 36.22
C PRO A 37 -24.50 -47.26 36.44
N LEU A 38 -23.68 -47.31 35.40
CA LEU A 38 -22.44 -46.52 35.38
C LEU A 38 -22.88 -45.06 35.56
N ASN A 39 -22.65 -44.61 36.77
CA ASN A 39 -22.77 -43.23 37.21
C ASN A 39 -21.78 -42.38 36.39
N ARG A 40 -22.13 -42.07 35.12
CA ARG A 40 -21.42 -41.06 34.39
C ARG A 40 -21.66 -39.74 35.14
N PRO A 41 -20.57 -39.07 35.59
CA PRO A 41 -20.77 -37.74 36.14
C PRO A 41 -21.41 -36.90 35.01
N THR A 42 -22.71 -36.71 35.13
CA THR A 42 -23.42 -35.75 34.30
C THR A 42 -22.92 -34.36 34.71
N LEU A 43 -21.95 -33.85 33.98
CA LEU A 43 -21.56 -32.45 34.07
C LEU A 43 -22.86 -31.64 33.98
N PRO A 44 -23.11 -30.77 34.93
CA PRO A 44 -24.36 -30.04 34.99
C PRO A 44 -24.55 -29.26 33.69
N LYS A 45 -25.58 -29.61 32.90
CA LYS A 45 -25.96 -28.99 31.63
C LYS A 45 -26.03 -27.46 31.69
N ALA A 46 -26.17 -26.91 32.90
CA ALA A 46 -26.20 -25.48 33.16
C ALA A 46 -24.86 -24.75 32.91
N GLU A 47 -23.70 -25.42 33.18
CA GLU A 47 -22.39 -24.79 32.95
C GLU A 47 -21.99 -24.80 31.48
N ALA A 48 -22.31 -25.86 30.74
CA ALA A 48 -22.04 -25.93 29.31
C ALA A 48 -22.83 -24.87 28.51
N ASN A 49 -24.03 -24.52 28.95
CA ASN A 49 -24.84 -23.47 28.32
C ASN A 49 -24.34 -22.06 28.64
N ARG A 50 -23.80 -21.81 29.84
CA ARG A 50 -23.17 -20.52 30.19
C ARG A 50 -21.91 -20.27 29.38
N ALA A 51 -21.05 -21.27 29.23
CA ALA A 51 -19.84 -21.17 28.43
C ALA A 51 -20.20 -20.86 26.97
N ARG A 52 -21.15 -21.61 26.37
CA ARG A 52 -21.60 -21.35 24.98
C ARG A 52 -22.22 -19.99 24.78
N SER A 53 -22.99 -19.47 25.73
CA SER A 53 -23.58 -18.13 25.64
C SER A 53 -22.52 -17.03 25.78
N PHE A 54 -21.53 -17.25 26.65
CA PHE A 54 -20.38 -16.36 26.82
C PHE A 54 -19.53 -16.27 25.54
N PHE A 55 -19.12 -17.42 24.99
CA PHE A 55 -18.36 -17.45 23.72
C PHE A 55 -19.11 -16.82 22.56
N ARG A 56 -20.41 -16.99 22.48
CA ARG A 56 -21.25 -16.38 21.45
C ARG A 56 -21.33 -14.84 21.60
N ARG A 57 -21.34 -14.32 22.84
CA ARG A 57 -21.27 -12.87 23.10
C ARG A 57 -19.88 -12.32 22.77
N VAL A 58 -18.83 -12.97 23.25
CA VAL A 58 -17.44 -12.58 22.95
C VAL A 58 -17.19 -12.58 21.44
N TYR A 59 -17.60 -13.61 20.73
CA TYR A 59 -17.48 -13.67 19.27
C TYR A 59 -18.21 -12.51 18.57
N ARG A 60 -19.42 -12.18 18.99
CA ARG A 60 -20.14 -11.02 18.45
C ARG A 60 -19.42 -9.70 18.73
N ILE A 61 -18.94 -9.49 19.96
CA ILE A 61 -18.19 -8.29 20.32
C ILE A 61 -16.91 -8.17 19.47
N VAL A 62 -16.14 -9.24 19.35
CA VAL A 62 -14.92 -9.27 18.53
C VAL A 62 -15.25 -8.99 17.06
N ASN A 63 -16.30 -9.61 16.52
CA ASN A 63 -16.69 -9.42 15.12
C ASN A 63 -17.16 -7.98 14.84
N TYR A 64 -18.00 -7.40 15.72
CA TYR A 64 -18.44 -6.00 15.57
C TYR A 64 -17.30 -5.01 15.81
N SER A 65 -16.41 -5.28 16.77
CA SER A 65 -15.22 -4.46 16.99
C SER A 65 -14.27 -4.50 15.79
N SER A 66 -14.05 -5.67 15.20
CA SER A 66 -13.26 -5.82 13.99
C SER A 66 -13.89 -5.07 12.80
N LEU A 67 -15.22 -5.19 12.62
CA LEU A 67 -15.93 -4.46 11.56
C LEU A 67 -15.85 -2.94 11.78
N ALA A 68 -16.04 -2.47 13.01
CA ALA A 68 -15.92 -1.06 13.35
C ALA A 68 -14.48 -0.55 13.09
N PHE A 69 -13.47 -1.34 13.45
CA PHE A 69 -12.07 -1.00 13.19
C PHE A 69 -11.78 -0.86 11.68
N ILE A 70 -12.30 -1.79 10.86
CA ILE A 70 -12.17 -1.74 9.40
C ILE A 70 -12.83 -0.48 8.84
N ILE A 71 -14.05 -0.15 9.29
CA ILE A 71 -14.75 1.06 8.85
C ILE A 71 -13.97 2.33 9.23
N ILE A 72 -13.44 2.39 10.46
CA ILE A 72 -12.61 3.52 10.91
C ILE A 72 -11.34 3.63 10.07
N ALA A 73 -10.66 2.52 9.78
CA ALA A 73 -9.47 2.50 8.93
C ALA A 73 -9.77 3.02 7.51
N ILE A 74 -10.89 2.58 6.92
CA ILE A 74 -11.33 3.07 5.59
C ILE A 74 -11.62 4.57 5.64
N LEU A 75 -12.31 5.06 6.67
CA LEU A 75 -12.58 6.49 6.82
C LEU A 75 -11.30 7.32 7.00
N LEU A 76 -10.30 6.79 7.70
CA LEU A 76 -8.99 7.45 7.86
C LEU A 76 -8.21 7.49 6.53
N ILE A 77 -8.28 6.44 5.71
CA ILE A 77 -7.64 6.41 4.40
C ILE A 77 -8.29 7.41 3.44
N LEU A 78 -9.62 7.50 3.46
CA LEU A 78 -10.37 8.45 2.62
C LEU A 78 -10.30 9.90 3.13
N HIS A 79 -9.87 10.10 4.38
CA HIS A 79 -9.67 11.44 4.92
C HIS A 79 -8.34 12.00 4.44
N LYS A 80 -8.39 13.00 3.56
CA LYS A 80 -7.19 13.63 2.98
C LYS A 80 -6.39 14.35 4.05
N SER A 81 -5.08 14.11 4.09
CA SER A 81 -4.15 14.93 4.86
C SER A 81 -4.10 16.36 4.29
N HIS A 82 -3.72 17.32 5.12
CA HIS A 82 -3.59 18.71 4.67
C HIS A 82 -2.37 18.82 3.74
N PRO A 83 -2.57 19.30 2.49
CA PRO A 83 -1.46 19.49 1.57
C PRO A 83 -0.49 20.55 2.11
N PRO A 84 0.82 20.37 1.95
CA PRO A 84 1.79 21.39 2.29
C PRO A 84 1.54 22.66 1.50
N GLN A 85 1.79 23.82 2.13
CA GLN A 85 1.56 25.15 1.56
C GLN A 85 2.70 25.54 0.60
N VAL A 86 2.84 24.81 -0.50
CA VAL A 86 3.83 25.15 -1.54
C VAL A 86 3.09 25.67 -2.75
N THR A 87 3.49 26.88 -3.19
CA THR A 87 2.92 27.53 -4.36
C THR A 87 3.87 27.34 -5.54
N ALA A 88 3.37 26.74 -6.62
CA ALA A 88 4.11 26.73 -7.88
C ALA A 88 4.15 28.16 -8.43
N ASP A 89 5.36 28.67 -8.68
CA ASP A 89 5.59 30.02 -9.22
C ASP A 89 6.23 29.88 -10.63
N PRO A 90 5.62 30.43 -11.66
CA PRO A 90 6.21 30.38 -13.02
C PRO A 90 7.63 30.98 -13.09
N GLN A 91 7.92 31.97 -12.24
CA GLN A 91 9.26 32.54 -12.16
C GLN A 91 10.26 31.58 -11.49
N ALA A 92 9.80 30.70 -10.56
CA ALA A 92 10.64 29.69 -9.94
C ALA A 92 11.09 28.64 -10.97
N ALA A 93 10.24 28.23 -11.89
CA ALA A 93 10.62 27.32 -12.97
C ALA A 93 11.73 27.93 -13.85
N GLN A 94 11.61 29.20 -14.22
CA GLN A 94 12.64 29.87 -15.01
C GLN A 94 13.97 30.02 -14.25
N ARG A 95 13.90 30.34 -12.94
CA ARG A 95 15.11 30.39 -12.10
C ARG A 95 15.79 29.02 -12.01
N ALA A 96 15.02 27.94 -11.82
CA ALA A 96 15.53 26.59 -11.76
C ALA A 96 16.22 26.21 -13.08
N GLU A 97 15.58 26.45 -14.22
CA GLU A 97 16.14 26.16 -15.54
C GLU A 97 17.46 26.93 -15.77
N SER A 98 17.51 28.24 -15.44
CA SER A 98 18.73 29.02 -15.56
C SER A 98 19.85 28.56 -14.65
N LYS A 99 19.54 28.13 -13.44
CA LYS A 99 20.52 27.53 -12.52
C LYS A 99 21.06 26.22 -13.05
N ILE A 100 20.20 25.34 -13.58
CA ILE A 100 20.59 24.07 -14.20
C ILE A 100 21.53 24.31 -15.37
N GLU A 101 21.14 25.19 -16.31
CA GLU A 101 21.94 25.51 -17.50
C GLU A 101 23.33 26.09 -17.11
N THR A 102 23.36 26.96 -16.11
CA THR A 102 24.61 27.55 -15.60
C THR A 102 25.51 26.46 -14.99
N SER A 103 24.97 25.60 -14.12
CA SER A 103 25.75 24.55 -13.47
C SER A 103 26.22 23.48 -14.46
N GLU A 104 25.41 23.11 -15.45
CA GLU A 104 25.82 22.19 -16.51
C GLU A 104 26.92 22.78 -17.40
N SER A 105 26.82 24.07 -17.72
CA SER A 105 27.83 24.77 -18.51
C SER A 105 29.15 24.88 -17.72
N ALA A 106 29.10 25.16 -16.42
CA ALA A 106 30.27 25.19 -15.56
C ALA A 106 30.93 23.81 -15.44
N ALA A 107 30.15 22.77 -15.29
CA ALA A 107 30.63 21.38 -15.26
C ALA A 107 31.30 21.00 -16.59
N ALA A 108 30.69 21.36 -17.72
CA ALA A 108 31.29 21.13 -19.07
C ALA A 108 32.60 21.89 -19.27
N ALA A 109 32.76 23.07 -18.61
CA ALA A 109 33.98 23.84 -18.59
C ALA A 109 35.07 23.30 -17.63
N GLY A 110 34.78 22.20 -16.91
CA GLY A 110 35.69 21.60 -15.92
C GLY A 110 35.73 22.33 -14.57
N GLN A 111 34.74 23.18 -14.29
CA GLN A 111 34.56 23.89 -13.03
C GLN A 111 33.17 23.54 -12.43
N PRO A 112 32.98 22.29 -11.98
CA PRO A 112 31.69 21.87 -11.47
C PRO A 112 31.34 22.64 -10.19
N GLU A 113 30.23 23.35 -10.21
CA GLU A 113 29.61 24.01 -9.06
C GLU A 113 28.35 23.22 -8.64
N PRO A 114 28.11 23.03 -7.33
CA PRO A 114 26.89 22.38 -6.88
C PRO A 114 25.66 23.22 -7.24
N LEU A 115 24.64 22.55 -7.78
CA LEU A 115 23.35 23.18 -8.05
C LEU A 115 22.48 23.13 -6.79
N HIS A 116 21.90 24.26 -6.42
CA HIS A 116 21.00 24.39 -5.29
C HIS A 116 19.59 24.79 -5.78
N LEU A 117 18.61 23.94 -5.51
CA LEU A 117 17.20 24.17 -5.84
C LEU A 117 16.35 24.19 -4.57
N ASP A 118 15.55 25.22 -4.39
CA ASP A 118 14.57 25.31 -3.31
C ASP A 118 13.28 24.53 -3.63
N SER A 119 12.42 24.34 -2.61
CA SER A 119 11.17 23.59 -2.77
C SER A 119 10.24 24.22 -3.83
N SER A 120 10.24 25.53 -4.04
CA SER A 120 9.39 26.19 -5.03
C SER A 120 9.90 25.94 -6.45
N GLU A 121 11.21 25.93 -6.63
CA GLU A 121 11.89 25.62 -7.90
C GLU A 121 11.65 24.16 -8.30
N VAL A 122 11.83 23.22 -7.36
CA VAL A 122 11.57 21.78 -7.60
C VAL A 122 10.10 21.53 -7.95
N ASN A 123 9.17 22.10 -7.18
CA ASN A 123 7.73 21.95 -7.49
C ASN A 123 7.38 22.52 -8.86
N SER A 124 7.92 23.69 -9.22
CA SER A 124 7.63 24.32 -10.50
C SER A 124 8.15 23.50 -11.69
N LEU A 125 9.30 22.82 -11.54
CA LEU A 125 9.80 21.86 -12.53
C LEU A 125 8.92 20.62 -12.62
N LEU A 126 8.53 20.04 -11.47
CA LEU A 126 7.64 18.87 -11.42
C LEU A 126 6.28 19.15 -12.08
N TYR A 127 5.68 20.32 -11.83
CA TYR A 127 4.43 20.70 -12.49
C TYR A 127 4.58 20.80 -14.01
N LYS A 128 5.71 21.30 -14.48
CA LYS A 128 5.99 21.38 -15.91
C LYS A 128 6.17 20.01 -16.54
N ASP A 129 6.98 19.13 -15.92
CA ASP A 129 7.32 17.81 -16.46
C ASP A 129 6.14 16.82 -16.40
N LEU A 130 5.34 16.89 -15.34
CA LEU A 130 4.15 16.05 -15.19
C LEU A 130 2.92 16.60 -15.92
N ALA A 131 3.06 17.75 -16.61
CA ALA A 131 1.97 18.46 -17.26
C ALA A 131 0.75 18.68 -16.33
N LEU A 132 1.00 18.79 -15.04
CA LEU A 132 0.02 19.16 -14.04
C LEU A 132 -0.22 20.67 -14.21
N GLY A 133 -1.27 21.04 -14.95
CA GLY A 133 -1.59 22.45 -15.17
C GLY A 133 -1.85 23.16 -13.82
N PRO A 134 -1.64 24.51 -13.75
CA PRO A 134 -1.99 25.26 -12.56
C PRO A 134 -3.47 25.03 -12.27
N GLN A 135 -3.79 24.30 -11.20
CA GLN A 135 -5.16 24.20 -10.74
C GLN A 135 -5.61 25.60 -10.28
N PRO A 136 -6.62 26.20 -10.91
CA PRO A 136 -7.29 27.34 -10.32
C PRO A 136 -7.89 26.89 -8.98
N LEU A 137 -7.76 27.71 -7.95
CA LEU A 137 -8.48 27.56 -6.68
C LEU A 137 -9.91 27.10 -6.94
N PRO A 138 -10.49 26.21 -6.12
CA PRO A 138 -11.80 25.62 -6.37
C PRO A 138 -12.87 26.71 -6.45
N GLN A 139 -13.18 27.15 -7.65
CA GLN A 139 -14.41 27.86 -7.92
C GLN A 139 -15.50 26.80 -8.08
N THR A 140 -16.35 26.73 -7.08
CA THR A 140 -17.62 26.03 -7.10
C THR A 140 -18.46 26.47 -8.30
N THR A 141 -18.47 25.66 -9.35
CA THR A 141 -19.58 25.61 -10.30
C THR A 141 -19.71 24.20 -10.84
N PRO A 142 -20.89 23.56 -10.69
CA PRO A 142 -21.10 22.24 -11.25
C PRO A 142 -21.46 22.35 -12.73
N ASP A 143 -20.66 21.77 -13.60
CA ASP A 143 -21.09 21.54 -14.97
C ASP A 143 -20.93 20.04 -15.32
N PRO A 144 -22.03 19.37 -15.63
CA PRO A 144 -22.03 17.93 -15.88
C PRO A 144 -21.92 17.65 -17.37
N THR A 145 -20.74 17.43 -17.89
CA THR A 145 -20.57 16.65 -19.14
C THR A 145 -19.09 16.42 -19.44
N SER A 146 -18.57 15.26 -19.09
CA SER A 146 -17.39 14.71 -19.77
C SER A 146 -17.39 13.19 -19.68
N ASN A 147 -17.47 12.59 -20.84
CA ASN A 147 -17.43 11.18 -21.14
C ASN A 147 -16.23 10.49 -20.47
N SER A 148 -16.51 9.55 -19.59
CA SER A 148 -15.55 8.58 -19.08
C SER A 148 -15.15 7.59 -20.18
N PRO A 149 -13.86 7.34 -20.40
CA PRO A 149 -13.42 6.12 -21.07
C PRO A 149 -13.63 4.94 -20.12
N GLN A 150 -14.38 3.99 -20.59
CA GLN A 150 -14.70 2.73 -19.93
C GLN A 150 -13.40 1.91 -19.81
N VAL A 151 -12.86 1.79 -18.61
CA VAL A 151 -11.71 0.92 -18.34
C VAL A 151 -12.23 -0.49 -18.08
N SER A 152 -11.88 -1.39 -18.99
CA SER A 152 -12.09 -2.84 -18.86
C SER A 152 -11.22 -3.40 -17.72
N PRO A 153 -11.70 -4.33 -16.89
CA PRO A 153 -10.89 -4.90 -15.82
C PRO A 153 -9.78 -5.78 -16.41
N ALA A 154 -8.54 -5.34 -16.25
CA ALA A 154 -7.36 -6.13 -16.59
C ALA A 154 -7.01 -7.13 -15.47
N PRO A 155 -6.43 -8.29 -15.80
CA PRO A 155 -6.03 -9.31 -14.81
C PRO A 155 -4.86 -8.81 -13.97
N ALA A 156 -4.77 -9.32 -12.73
CA ALA A 156 -3.75 -8.99 -11.73
C ALA A 156 -2.34 -8.98 -12.33
N THR A 157 -1.79 -7.80 -12.45
CA THR A 157 -0.47 -7.55 -13.03
C THR A 157 0.61 -7.49 -11.94
N PRO A 158 1.86 -7.87 -12.26
CA PRO A 158 3.01 -7.65 -11.40
C PRO A 158 3.20 -6.16 -11.09
N ASP A 159 3.96 -5.85 -10.08
CA ASP A 159 4.24 -4.53 -9.49
C ASP A 159 4.01 -3.32 -10.44
N PRO A 160 3.30 -2.27 -9.99
CA PRO A 160 2.95 -1.14 -10.84
C PRO A 160 4.18 -0.45 -11.42
N THR A 161 4.15 -0.16 -12.71
CA THR A 161 5.22 0.59 -13.37
C THR A 161 5.15 2.08 -13.03
N ILE A 162 6.27 2.80 -13.17
CA ILE A 162 6.32 4.25 -12.93
C ILE A 162 5.29 4.98 -13.81
N GLU A 163 5.09 4.53 -15.06
CA GLU A 163 4.10 5.11 -15.97
C GLU A 163 2.66 4.93 -15.50
N GLU A 164 2.32 3.77 -14.95
CA GLU A 164 0.99 3.53 -14.39
C GLU A 164 0.73 4.43 -13.17
N VAL A 165 1.75 4.59 -12.33
CA VAL A 165 1.67 5.50 -11.18
C VAL A 165 1.54 6.95 -11.65
N GLN A 166 2.35 7.39 -12.63
CA GLN A 166 2.28 8.75 -13.18
C GLN A 166 0.93 9.07 -13.80
N SER A 167 0.31 8.13 -14.50
CA SER A 167 -1.01 8.34 -15.12
C SER A 167 -2.14 8.50 -14.09
N ALA A 168 -1.95 8.00 -12.87
CA ALA A 168 -2.91 8.10 -11.78
C ALA A 168 -2.70 9.35 -10.91
N VAL A 169 -1.54 10.02 -11.02
CA VAL A 169 -1.18 11.19 -10.20
C VAL A 169 -1.96 12.43 -10.65
N LYS A 170 -2.63 13.09 -9.70
CA LYS A 170 -3.38 14.33 -9.91
C LYS A 170 -2.67 15.57 -9.40
N ASP A 171 -1.92 15.44 -8.32
CA ASP A 171 -1.18 16.53 -7.70
C ASP A 171 0.05 15.99 -7.01
N VAL A 172 1.15 16.72 -7.07
CA VAL A 172 2.40 16.42 -6.37
C VAL A 172 2.93 17.68 -5.76
N LYS A 173 3.29 17.63 -4.49
CA LYS A 173 3.97 18.73 -3.80
C LYS A 173 5.17 18.17 -3.05
N VAL A 174 6.29 18.83 -3.19
CA VAL A 174 7.53 18.47 -2.52
C VAL A 174 7.94 19.61 -1.60
N THR A 175 8.19 19.30 -0.35
CA THR A 175 8.84 20.20 0.60
C THR A 175 10.15 19.60 1.08
N MET A 176 11.11 20.42 1.39
CA MET A 176 12.41 19.99 1.87
C MET A 176 12.71 20.67 3.19
N HIS A 177 13.08 19.86 4.18
CA HIS A 177 13.41 20.31 5.54
C HIS A 177 14.71 19.67 5.97
N ASP A 178 15.67 20.47 6.38
CA ASP A 178 16.99 20.01 6.81
C ASP A 178 17.65 19.08 5.77
N ASP A 179 17.67 17.77 6.02
CA ASP A 179 18.24 16.72 5.16
C ASP A 179 17.18 15.73 4.64
N GLN A 180 15.90 16.09 4.76
CA GLN A 180 14.76 15.25 4.37
C GLN A 180 13.92 15.92 3.31
N VAL A 181 13.28 15.07 2.51
CA VAL A 181 12.25 15.47 1.56
C VAL A 181 10.92 14.90 2.00
N GLU A 182 9.90 15.71 1.97
CA GLU A 182 8.50 15.33 2.14
C GLU A 182 7.81 15.46 0.79
N ALA A 183 7.22 14.38 0.31
CA ALA A 183 6.49 14.31 -0.94
C ALA A 183 5.02 14.00 -0.67
N TYR A 184 4.16 14.97 -0.92
CA TYR A 184 2.71 14.83 -0.86
C TYR A 184 2.18 14.57 -2.28
N VAL A 185 1.54 13.43 -2.47
CA VAL A 185 1.03 12.98 -3.77
C VAL A 185 -0.46 12.69 -3.66
N VAL A 186 -1.26 13.24 -4.56
CA VAL A 186 -2.67 12.87 -4.73
C VAL A 186 -2.80 12.04 -5.99
N PHE A 187 -3.39 10.86 -5.86
CA PHE A 187 -3.61 9.96 -6.98
C PHE A 187 -5.03 9.41 -6.99
N ASN A 188 -5.52 9.07 -8.17
CA ASN A 188 -6.82 8.45 -8.33
C ASN A 188 -6.72 6.94 -8.22
N PHE A 189 -7.46 6.36 -7.29
CA PHE A 189 -7.55 4.92 -7.13
C PHE A 189 -9.01 4.48 -7.19
N HIS A 190 -9.38 3.76 -8.24
CA HIS A 190 -10.76 3.29 -8.48
C HIS A 190 -11.84 4.39 -8.42
N GLY A 191 -11.51 5.61 -8.84
CA GLY A 191 -12.44 6.73 -8.84
C GLY A 191 -12.40 7.61 -7.58
N GLU A 192 -11.69 7.18 -6.55
CA GLU A 192 -11.48 7.95 -5.31
C GLU A 192 -10.08 8.58 -5.29
N ASP A 193 -10.00 9.80 -4.81
CA ASP A 193 -8.72 10.49 -4.66
C ASP A 193 -8.09 10.15 -3.31
N LEU A 194 -6.96 9.50 -3.34
CA LEU A 194 -6.15 9.18 -2.17
C LEU A 194 -4.95 10.11 -2.10
N SER A 195 -4.57 10.52 -0.89
CA SER A 195 -3.33 11.24 -0.64
C SER A 195 -2.30 10.32 0.02
N LEU A 196 -1.09 10.38 -0.48
CA LEU A 196 0.10 9.72 0.08
C LEU A 196 1.07 10.81 0.47
N ASP A 197 1.50 10.79 1.70
CA ASP A 197 2.54 11.65 2.23
C ASP A 197 3.72 10.78 2.64
N LEU A 198 4.89 11.06 2.06
CA LEU A 198 6.12 10.31 2.27
C LEU A 198 7.24 11.25 2.67
N GLU A 199 7.82 11.01 3.82
CA GLU A 199 9.01 11.70 4.31
C GLU A 199 10.21 10.76 4.27
N GLY A 200 11.36 11.26 3.85
CA GLY A 200 12.56 10.43 3.76
C GLY A 200 13.79 11.18 3.29
N LYS A 201 14.88 10.44 3.12
CA LYS A 201 16.15 10.94 2.63
C LYS A 201 16.40 10.54 1.21
N LEU A 202 16.87 11.48 0.41
CA LEU A 202 17.39 11.22 -0.93
C LEU A 202 18.90 10.98 -0.88
N GLY A 203 19.36 10.10 -1.73
CA GLY A 203 20.77 9.83 -1.92
C GLY A 203 21.02 9.12 -3.25
N VAL A 204 22.27 8.87 -3.56
CA VAL A 204 22.69 8.18 -4.79
C VAL A 204 23.54 6.97 -4.41
N ASN A 205 23.20 5.83 -4.99
CA ASN A 205 24.00 4.62 -4.87
C ASN A 205 24.23 4.01 -6.24
N ASP A 206 25.51 3.82 -6.63
CA ASP A 206 25.93 3.31 -7.94
C ASP A 206 25.32 4.08 -9.13
N GLY A 207 25.16 5.39 -9.00
CA GLY A 207 24.57 6.25 -10.04
C GLY A 207 23.07 6.09 -10.20
N VAL A 208 22.40 5.47 -9.25
CA VAL A 208 20.94 5.32 -9.20
C VAL A 208 20.41 6.09 -8.01
N LEU A 209 19.36 6.88 -8.24
CA LEU A 209 18.64 7.59 -7.17
C LEU A 209 18.06 6.59 -6.17
N GLN A 210 18.31 6.85 -4.88
CA GLN A 210 17.78 6.08 -3.76
C GLN A 210 16.91 6.96 -2.89
N PHE A 211 15.81 6.41 -2.41
CA PHE A 211 14.96 7.03 -1.43
C PHE A 211 14.85 6.14 -0.20
N GLN A 212 15.13 6.68 0.97
CA GLN A 212 15.01 5.99 2.25
C GLN A 212 13.84 6.61 3.03
N PRO A 213 12.68 5.97 3.06
CA PRO A 213 11.53 6.50 3.76
C PRO A 213 11.76 6.49 5.27
N THR A 214 11.41 7.56 5.95
CA THR A 214 11.43 7.68 7.42
C THR A 214 10.03 7.65 8.00
N GLN A 215 9.07 8.19 7.28
CA GLN A 215 7.67 8.24 7.66
C GLN A 215 6.78 8.24 6.42
N GLY A 216 5.53 7.74 6.58
CA GLY A 216 4.53 7.85 5.54
C GLY A 216 3.13 7.72 6.07
N THR A 217 2.20 8.40 5.40
CA THR A 217 0.76 8.31 5.69
C THR A 217 -0.02 8.14 4.40
N LEU A 218 -1.03 7.28 4.43
CA LEU A 218 -2.01 7.12 3.35
C LEU A 218 -3.34 7.73 3.82
N GLY A 219 -3.71 8.86 3.24
CA GLY A 219 -4.75 9.71 3.82
C GLY A 219 -4.31 10.21 5.20
N SER A 220 -5.05 9.86 6.23
CA SER A 220 -4.69 10.13 7.63
C SER A 220 -4.20 8.88 8.38
N LEU A 221 -3.99 7.76 7.67
CA LEU A 221 -3.54 6.52 8.28
C LEU A 221 -2.01 6.40 8.19
N PRO A 222 -1.29 6.33 9.32
CA PRO A 222 0.15 6.11 9.29
C PRO A 222 0.48 4.71 8.75
N VAL A 223 1.45 4.65 7.84
CA VAL A 223 1.93 3.41 7.24
C VAL A 223 3.08 2.86 8.09
N PRO A 224 3.05 1.59 8.49
CA PRO A 224 4.16 0.97 9.23
C PRO A 224 5.46 1.01 8.43
N GLN A 225 6.60 1.30 9.09
CA GLN A 225 7.91 1.41 8.44
C GLN A 225 8.26 0.20 7.56
N ALA A 226 8.03 -1.02 8.05
CA ALA A 226 8.31 -2.22 7.27
C ALA A 226 7.52 -2.29 5.94
N ALA A 227 6.29 -1.78 5.92
CA ALA A 227 5.48 -1.73 4.71
C ALA A 227 5.97 -0.63 3.74
N LEU A 228 6.46 0.50 4.27
CA LEU A 228 7.09 1.56 3.47
C LEU A 228 8.38 1.06 2.82
N ASP A 229 9.25 0.44 3.60
CA ASP A 229 10.52 -0.11 3.12
C ASP A 229 10.29 -1.15 2.02
N ASP A 230 9.35 -2.08 2.24
CA ASP A 230 8.98 -3.09 1.25
C ASP A 230 8.43 -2.47 -0.04
N ALA A 231 7.54 -1.48 0.07
CA ALA A 231 6.93 -0.81 -1.07
C ALA A 231 7.98 -0.03 -1.89
N VAL A 232 8.82 0.77 -1.20
CA VAL A 232 9.89 1.54 -1.83
C VAL A 232 10.92 0.61 -2.47
N GLN A 233 11.34 -0.46 -1.78
CA GLN A 233 12.30 -1.42 -2.31
C GLN A 233 11.77 -2.14 -3.55
N LYS A 234 10.51 -2.53 -3.57
CA LYS A 234 9.88 -3.14 -4.75
C LYS A 234 9.80 -2.15 -5.91
N MET A 235 9.35 -0.92 -5.65
CA MET A 235 9.19 0.09 -6.68
C MET A 235 10.53 0.56 -7.25
N LEU A 236 11.51 0.89 -6.42
CA LEU A 236 12.83 1.37 -6.86
C LEU A 236 13.76 0.23 -7.28
N GLY A 237 13.55 -0.98 -6.74
CA GLY A 237 14.39 -2.16 -7.01
C GLY A 237 14.06 -2.90 -8.31
N SER A 238 12.90 -2.65 -8.93
CA SER A 238 12.56 -3.30 -10.19
C SER A 238 13.54 -2.90 -11.29
N PRO A 239 13.97 -3.82 -12.18
CA PRO A 239 14.94 -3.53 -13.24
C PRO A 239 14.51 -2.37 -14.13
N GLU A 240 13.23 -2.28 -14.42
CA GLU A 240 12.61 -1.27 -15.27
C GLU A 240 12.66 0.12 -14.64
N ASN A 241 12.32 0.21 -13.36
CA ASN A 241 12.36 1.48 -12.63
C ASN A 241 13.79 1.93 -12.32
N ARG A 242 14.72 1.00 -12.07
CA ARG A 242 16.15 1.33 -11.88
C ARG A 242 16.75 1.99 -13.10
N GLU A 243 16.35 1.59 -14.31
CA GLU A 243 16.85 2.25 -15.54
C GLU A 243 16.39 3.72 -15.61
N LYS A 244 15.16 4.01 -15.21
CA LYS A 244 14.60 5.37 -15.18
C LYS A 244 15.16 6.24 -14.07
N LEU A 245 15.59 5.62 -12.98
CA LEU A 245 16.20 6.30 -11.83
C LEU A 245 17.71 6.45 -11.94
N LYS A 246 18.29 6.01 -13.05
CA LYS A 246 19.70 6.24 -13.37
C LYS A 246 19.95 7.72 -13.58
N LEU A 247 20.88 8.25 -12.82
CA LEU A 247 21.33 9.63 -12.99
C LEU A 247 22.17 9.78 -14.27
N PRO A 248 22.07 10.94 -14.94
CA PRO A 248 22.98 11.30 -16.02
C PRO A 248 24.45 11.16 -15.62
N ALA A 249 25.31 10.81 -16.58
CA ALA A 249 26.70 10.51 -16.30
C ALA A 249 27.50 11.69 -15.73
N ASN A 250 27.04 12.93 -15.95
CA ASN A 250 27.61 14.17 -15.43
C ASN A 250 27.23 14.47 -13.97
N ILE A 251 26.24 13.79 -13.41
CA ILE A 251 25.85 13.95 -12.00
C ILE A 251 26.63 12.95 -11.14
N ARG A 252 27.21 13.42 -10.04
CA ARG A 252 27.92 12.61 -9.05
C ARG A 252 27.04 12.22 -7.89
N ASP A 253 26.33 13.19 -7.35
CA ASP A 253 25.50 13.02 -6.15
C ASP A 253 24.28 13.91 -6.19
N LEU A 254 23.23 13.48 -5.49
CA LEU A 254 21.99 14.22 -5.30
C LEU A 254 21.48 13.97 -3.89
N ARG A 255 21.31 15.04 -3.12
CA ARG A 255 20.87 14.97 -1.72
C ARG A 255 20.09 16.21 -1.32
N VAL A 256 19.36 16.11 -0.23
CA VAL A 256 18.77 17.29 0.42
C VAL A 256 19.70 17.76 1.53
N GLN A 257 19.98 19.05 1.57
CA GLN A 257 20.81 19.67 2.58
C GLN A 257 20.31 21.09 2.89
N ASN A 258 20.11 21.40 4.17
CA ASN A 258 19.59 22.69 4.63
C ASN A 258 18.25 23.11 3.98
N GLY A 259 17.38 22.15 3.66
CA GLY A 259 16.09 22.42 3.03
C GLY A 259 16.16 22.71 1.52
N GLU A 260 17.29 22.45 0.88
CA GLU A 260 17.50 22.58 -0.55
C GLU A 260 17.93 21.26 -1.18
N LEU A 261 17.54 21.03 -2.42
CA LEU A 261 18.05 19.94 -3.24
C LEU A 261 19.41 20.35 -3.79
N VAL A 262 20.43 19.60 -3.42
CA VAL A 262 21.82 19.82 -3.87
C VAL A 262 22.19 18.73 -4.87
N VAL A 263 22.62 19.16 -6.05
CA VAL A 263 23.10 18.29 -7.12
C VAL A 263 24.59 18.58 -7.36
N ASP A 264 25.43 17.57 -7.14
CA ASP A 264 26.87 17.65 -7.40
C ASP A 264 27.19 17.10 -8.78
N TYR A 265 27.84 17.88 -9.62
CA TYR A 265 28.35 17.47 -10.92
C TYR A 265 29.74 16.85 -10.84
N LYS A 266 30.13 16.09 -11.86
CA LYS A 266 31.47 15.46 -12.00
C LYS A 266 32.43 16.39 -12.68
#